data_867bd2284575efdae4123ec968e1f149
#
_entry.id   867bd2284575efdae4123ec968e1f149
#
_cell.length_a   1.000
_cell.length_b   1.000
_cell.length_c   1.000
_cell.angle_alpha   90.00
_cell.angle_beta   90.00
_cell.angle_gamma   90.00
#
_symmetry.space_group_name_H-M   'P 1'
#
loop_
_entity.id
_entity.type
_entity.pdbx_description
1 polymer ?
#
loop_
_entity_poly.entity_id
_entity_poly.type
_entity_poly.pdbx_seq_one_letter_code
_entity_poly.pdbx_strand_id
1 'polypeptide(L)'
;MNDWPEGWSGDNRGDRYGRGSASAQPESARVMRQVRRGQAAPGQGAYGRQGPSAPPYGNGVPQQQPSYVNGQGHGGDYDAYDSGYNTGQVYGSPGGGGYGGPGDPVGGRGPRPAPNWRKRIKWTAIVVLTGLVVTTVSTYFWADSKLNREVDLSKVIDRPEQGDGTNYLIVGSDSRAGLSSEQKKQLHTGSAEGKRTDSMMILHTGSNGDTLISLPRDSDVEIPTFVGSESGKTYKGTGRHVKLNAAYAEDGPELLVRTVEFNTGLKIDHYVEIGFAGFANIVDAVGGVEIDIPKGGMKDTKSGADFEAGKQTLNGDQALAFVRTRYALAGSDLDRTKNQQKFLNALANQVATPSTVLNPFKLYPTMGAGLDSLIVDKDMGLYDLGKMFWAMKGVNGGDGTSMNMPISGSTGGNLLWDKAKVKTLVDELKNDEKVTVSGN
;
A
#
# COMPACT_ATOMS: atom_id res chain seq x y z
N MET A 1 -50.73 -16.81 14.65
CA MET A 1 -51.85 -15.93 14.32
C MET A 1 -51.22 -14.73 13.62
N ASN A 2 -51.44 -14.73 12.31
CA ASN A 2 -50.96 -13.68 11.40
C ASN A 2 -51.97 -12.57 11.37
N ASP A 3 -51.54 -11.32 11.52
CA ASP A 3 -52.33 -10.18 11.09
C ASP A 3 -51.41 -9.10 10.60
N TRP A 4 -51.30 -9.01 9.26
CA TRP A 4 -50.82 -7.85 8.53
C TRP A 4 -52.02 -7.01 8.13
N PRO A 5 -52.06 -5.70 8.31
CA PRO A 5 -53.12 -4.86 7.75
C PRO A 5 -52.86 -4.66 6.23
N GLU A 6 -53.77 -5.17 5.44
CA GLU A 6 -54.01 -4.78 4.06
C GLU A 6 -54.55 -3.33 4.01
N GLY A 7 -54.08 -2.57 3.05
CA GLY A 7 -54.77 -1.36 2.70
C GLY A 7 -53.90 -0.27 2.10
N TRP A 8 -53.55 -0.41 0.81
CA TRP A 8 -53.48 0.77 -0.10
C TRP A 8 -53.64 0.31 -1.53
N SER A 9 -54.88 0.14 -1.94
CA SER A 9 -55.35 0.25 -3.31
C SER A 9 -56.14 1.54 -3.39
N GLY A 10 -55.53 2.56 -3.92
CA GLY A 10 -56.15 3.87 -4.20
C GLY A 10 -56.36 4.04 -5.70
N ASP A 11 -57.63 4.02 -6.01
CA ASP A 11 -58.25 4.07 -7.32
C ASP A 11 -57.98 5.37 -8.06
N ASN A 12 -57.92 5.25 -9.37
CA ASN A 12 -57.68 6.28 -10.37
C ASN A 12 -59.01 6.93 -10.72
N ARG A 13 -59.14 8.26 -10.61
CA ARG A 13 -60.06 9.07 -11.43
C ARG A 13 -59.76 10.56 -11.35
N GLY A 14 -59.43 11.12 -12.46
CA GLY A 14 -60.23 12.18 -13.05
C GLY A 14 -59.57 13.55 -13.19
N ASP A 15 -59.24 13.82 -14.43
CA ASP A 15 -59.54 15.00 -15.21
C ASP A 15 -58.90 16.40 -14.98
N ARG A 16 -58.27 16.80 -16.08
CA ARG A 16 -58.31 18.13 -16.77
C ARG A 16 -57.45 19.26 -16.27
N TYR A 17 -56.57 19.59 -17.12
CA TYR A 17 -56.27 20.85 -17.85
C TYR A 17 -54.76 20.94 -18.12
N GLY A 18 -54.39 21.01 -19.34
CA GLY A 18 -53.86 22.11 -20.09
C GLY A 18 -53.07 21.68 -21.31
N ARG A 19 -53.52 22.07 -22.47
CA ARG A 19 -52.82 21.97 -23.75
C ARG A 19 -51.51 22.74 -23.73
N GLY A 20 -50.43 22.13 -24.23
CA GLY A 20 -49.23 22.80 -24.65
C GLY A 20 -48.47 21.90 -25.61
N SER A 21 -48.64 22.18 -26.90
CA SER A 21 -47.96 21.53 -28.02
C SER A 21 -46.49 21.81 -28.05
N ALA A 22 -45.69 20.78 -28.22
CA ALA A 22 -44.49 20.83 -29.07
C ALA A 22 -43.98 19.41 -29.34
N SER A 23 -44.21 18.96 -30.56
CA SER A 23 -43.59 17.83 -31.22
C SER A 23 -42.07 18.07 -31.35
N ALA A 24 -41.26 17.28 -30.67
CA ALA A 24 -39.84 17.12 -31.02
C ALA A 24 -39.58 15.64 -31.25
N GLN A 25 -39.45 15.30 -32.53
CA GLN A 25 -38.92 14.00 -32.94
C GLN A 25 -37.44 13.86 -32.53
N PRO A 26 -36.99 12.72 -32.08
CA PRO A 26 -35.57 12.51 -31.85
C PRO A 26 -34.83 12.37 -33.19
N GLU A 27 -33.92 13.28 -33.44
CA GLU A 27 -33.01 13.18 -34.58
C GLU A 27 -32.08 11.95 -34.39
N SER A 28 -32.05 11.12 -35.43
CA SER A 28 -31.18 9.98 -35.58
C SER A 28 -29.69 10.40 -35.57
N ALA A 29 -28.92 9.74 -34.75
CA ALA A 29 -27.45 9.89 -34.64
C ALA A 29 -26.79 9.75 -36.02
N ARG A 30 -26.10 10.78 -36.47
CA ARG A 30 -25.21 10.78 -37.64
C ARG A 30 -23.94 9.96 -37.30
N VAL A 31 -23.78 8.87 -38.01
CA VAL A 31 -22.54 8.10 -38.06
C VAL A 31 -21.44 8.94 -38.67
N MET A 32 -20.41 9.28 -37.89
CA MET A 32 -19.20 9.92 -38.42
C MET A 32 -18.37 8.88 -39.18
N ARG A 33 -18.18 9.16 -40.48
CA ARG A 33 -17.30 8.42 -41.40
C ARG A 33 -15.86 8.44 -40.88
N GLN A 34 -15.28 7.25 -40.70
CA GLN A 34 -13.83 7.06 -40.58
C GLN A 34 -13.11 7.58 -41.83
N VAL A 35 -12.18 8.49 -41.63
CA VAL A 35 -11.23 8.93 -42.66
C VAL A 35 -10.14 7.87 -42.78
N ARG A 36 -10.21 7.06 -43.83
CA ARG A 36 -9.12 6.19 -44.27
C ARG A 36 -8.04 7.07 -44.90
N ARG A 37 -6.85 7.09 -44.34
CA ARG A 37 -5.62 7.61 -44.93
C ARG A 37 -5.23 6.72 -46.14
N GLY A 38 -4.97 7.37 -47.28
CA GLY A 38 -4.82 6.79 -48.58
C GLY A 38 -3.72 5.75 -48.73
N GLN A 39 -4.06 4.74 -49.47
CA GLN A 39 -3.15 3.87 -50.18
C GLN A 39 -2.72 4.54 -51.49
N ALA A 40 -1.41 4.61 -51.72
CA ALA A 40 -0.85 4.90 -53.03
C ALA A 40 -0.86 3.60 -53.85
N ALA A 41 -1.34 3.68 -55.10
CA ALA A 41 -1.47 2.59 -56.05
C ALA A 41 -0.18 2.43 -56.90
N PRO A 42 -0.06 1.33 -57.68
CA PRO A 42 1.21 0.67 -57.99
C PRO A 42 1.78 0.99 -59.39
N GLY A 43 3.11 0.94 -59.49
CA GLY A 43 3.81 0.95 -60.74
C GLY A 43 4.26 -0.48 -61.14
N GLN A 44 3.95 -0.87 -62.37
CA GLN A 44 4.29 -2.13 -63.01
C GLN A 44 5.78 -2.22 -63.46
N GLY A 45 6.28 -3.48 -63.51
CA GLY A 45 7.51 -3.84 -64.23
C GLY A 45 8.13 -5.11 -63.70
N ALA A 46 7.93 -6.09 -64.24
CA ALA A 46 8.06 -7.35 -65.00
C ALA A 46 9.45 -8.02 -64.84
N TYR A 47 9.39 -9.39 -64.93
CA TYR A 47 10.43 -10.43 -65.16
C TYR A 47 11.38 -10.69 -63.97
N GLY A 48 11.61 -11.89 -63.48
CA GLY A 48 11.33 -13.26 -63.91
C GLY A 48 12.33 -14.20 -63.26
N ARG A 49 11.88 -15.43 -63.00
CA ARG A 49 12.61 -16.69 -62.81
C ARG A 49 12.94 -17.15 -61.38
N GLN A 50 12.16 -18.10 -61.00
CA GLN A 50 12.47 -19.48 -60.55
C GLN A 50 13.45 -19.68 -59.41
N GLY A 51 12.87 -20.30 -58.36
CA GLY A 51 13.54 -21.01 -57.28
C GLY A 51 14.31 -22.26 -57.76
N PRO A 52 14.75 -23.14 -56.90
CA PRO A 52 13.99 -23.82 -55.83
C PRO A 52 14.75 -24.14 -54.50
N SER A 53 13.95 -24.58 -53.54
CA SER A 53 14.21 -25.62 -52.53
C SER A 53 15.31 -25.49 -51.48
N ALA A 54 14.83 -25.57 -50.22
CA ALA A 54 15.55 -26.13 -49.08
C ALA A 54 15.80 -27.65 -49.31
N PRO A 55 16.58 -28.35 -48.55
CA PRO A 55 16.65 -28.48 -47.09
C PRO A 55 18.02 -28.89 -46.52
N PRO A 56 18.12 -29.65 -45.45
CA PRO A 56 18.48 -29.22 -44.10
C PRO A 56 19.76 -29.90 -43.57
N TYR A 57 20.00 -29.74 -42.22
CA TYR A 57 20.90 -30.50 -41.35
C TYR A 57 22.41 -30.19 -41.41
N GLY A 58 22.92 -30.03 -40.20
CA GLY A 58 24.30 -30.36 -39.93
C GLY A 58 24.89 -29.68 -38.70
N ASN A 59 24.79 -30.38 -37.61
CA ASN A 59 25.57 -30.31 -36.37
C ASN A 59 27.05 -29.97 -36.57
N GLY A 60 27.65 -29.29 -35.61
CA GLY A 60 29.06 -29.33 -35.45
C GLY A 60 29.64 -28.28 -34.52
N VAL A 61 29.64 -28.53 -33.25
CA VAL A 61 30.46 -27.84 -32.24
C VAL A 61 31.80 -28.57 -32.22
N PRO A 62 32.95 -27.90 -32.29
CA PRO A 62 34.20 -28.49 -31.89
C PRO A 62 34.55 -28.06 -30.48
N GLN A 63 34.50 -29.01 -29.57
CA GLN A 63 35.18 -28.98 -28.29
C GLN A 63 36.67 -29.24 -28.57
N GLN A 64 37.57 -28.35 -28.15
CA GLN A 64 38.98 -28.64 -28.00
C GLN A 64 39.26 -29.07 -26.55
N GLN A 65 39.56 -30.33 -26.38
CA GLN A 65 40.21 -30.88 -25.17
C GLN A 65 41.72 -30.70 -25.29
N PRO A 66 42.44 -30.38 -24.21
CA PRO A 66 43.89 -30.51 -24.19
C PRO A 66 44.30 -31.93 -23.86
N SER A 67 45.18 -32.49 -24.70
CA SER A 67 45.77 -33.79 -24.61
C SER A 67 46.77 -33.89 -23.46
N TYR A 68 46.61 -34.92 -22.63
CA TYR A 68 47.60 -35.38 -21.68
C TYR A 68 48.62 -36.27 -22.39
N VAL A 69 49.90 -35.93 -22.25
CA VAL A 69 51.01 -36.82 -22.59
C VAL A 69 51.49 -37.49 -21.32
N ASN A 70 51.39 -38.80 -21.34
CA ASN A 70 51.84 -39.73 -20.31
C ASN A 70 53.38 -39.99 -20.46
N GLY A 71 54.10 -39.87 -19.38
CA GLY A 71 55.52 -40.27 -19.31
C GLY A 71 55.86 -40.80 -17.95
N GLN A 72 55.99 -42.11 -17.88
CA GLN A 72 56.42 -42.88 -16.70
C GLN A 72 57.91 -42.69 -16.41
N GLY A 73 58.27 -42.70 -15.12
CA GLY A 73 59.66 -42.96 -14.70
C GLY A 73 59.94 -42.71 -13.23
N HIS A 74 59.80 -43.75 -12.47
CA HIS A 74 60.57 -44.22 -11.29
C HIS A 74 61.26 -43.26 -10.30
N GLY A 75 60.81 -43.33 -9.07
CA GLY A 75 61.66 -43.83 -7.89
C GLY A 75 62.38 -42.75 -7.10
N GLY A 76 62.17 -42.79 -5.80
CA GLY A 76 63.17 -42.40 -4.80
C GLY A 76 62.63 -41.46 -3.70
N ASP A 77 62.42 -42.03 -2.53
CA ASP A 77 62.27 -41.37 -1.24
C ASP A 77 63.33 -40.29 -0.97
N TYR A 78 63.05 -39.33 -0.19
CA TYR A 78 63.59 -38.94 1.12
C TYR A 78 63.16 -37.57 1.57
N ASP A 79 62.80 -37.49 2.82
CA ASP A 79 62.59 -36.31 3.62
C ASP A 79 63.72 -35.29 3.57
N ALA A 80 63.41 -33.98 3.55
CA ALA A 80 64.22 -32.97 4.26
C ALA A 80 63.48 -31.63 4.32
N TYR A 81 63.23 -31.18 5.49
CA TYR A 81 62.97 -29.78 5.85
C TYR A 81 64.16 -28.93 5.39
N ASP A 82 63.91 -27.85 4.68
CA ASP A 82 64.87 -26.75 4.65
C ASP A 82 64.19 -25.37 4.61
N SER A 83 64.42 -24.62 5.66
CA SER A 83 64.09 -23.25 5.85
C SER A 83 65.21 -22.39 5.21
N GLY A 84 65.10 -22.07 3.93
CA GLY A 84 66.07 -21.28 3.22
C GLY A 84 65.81 -19.77 3.30
N TYR A 85 66.41 -19.09 4.25
CA TYR A 85 66.64 -17.64 4.14
C TYR A 85 67.72 -17.39 3.06
N ASN A 86 67.33 -16.80 1.96
CA ASN A 86 68.30 -16.40 0.93
C ASN A 86 68.67 -14.92 1.06
N THR A 87 69.69 -14.63 1.86
CA THR A 87 70.41 -13.37 1.90
C THR A 87 71.51 -13.37 0.82
N GLY A 88 71.17 -13.09 -0.43
CA GLY A 88 72.14 -12.92 -1.51
C GLY A 88 72.76 -11.52 -1.48
N GLN A 89 73.84 -11.36 -0.72
CA GLN A 89 74.80 -10.29 -0.94
C GLN A 89 75.78 -10.69 -2.05
N VAL A 90 75.70 -10.04 -3.20
CA VAL A 90 76.71 -10.19 -4.23
C VAL A 90 77.73 -9.05 -4.05
N TYR A 91 78.91 -9.41 -3.56
CA TYR A 91 80.09 -8.55 -3.62
C TYR A 91 80.63 -8.51 -5.06
N GLY A 92 80.54 -7.35 -5.67
CA GLY A 92 81.20 -7.08 -6.98
C GLY A 92 82.66 -6.70 -6.76
N SER A 93 83.55 -7.39 -7.43
CA SER A 93 84.99 -7.12 -7.51
C SER A 93 85.29 -5.86 -8.30
N PRO A 94 86.31 -5.11 -7.94
CA PRO A 94 86.69 -3.88 -8.69
C PRO A 94 87.70 -4.20 -9.76
N GLY A 95 87.52 -3.69 -10.94
CA GLY A 95 88.61 -3.69 -11.98
C GLY A 95 88.14 -3.44 -13.38
N GLY A 96 88.62 -2.38 -14.00
CA GLY A 96 88.69 -2.21 -15.45
C GLY A 96 88.06 -0.97 -16.02
N GLY A 97 88.87 0.03 -16.24
CA GLY A 97 88.54 1.29 -16.95
C GLY A 97 88.13 1.08 -18.40
N GLY A 98 87.22 1.93 -18.86
CA GLY A 98 86.82 2.05 -20.24
C GLY A 98 86.17 3.38 -20.50
N TYR A 99 86.82 4.17 -21.35
CA TYR A 99 86.33 5.46 -21.84
C TYR A 99 84.96 5.29 -22.57
N GLY A 100 83.95 6.07 -22.21
CA GLY A 100 82.72 6.15 -22.97
C GLY A 100 82.08 7.52 -22.84
N GLY A 101 81.74 8.14 -23.94
CA GLY A 101 81.30 9.49 -24.15
C GLY A 101 79.96 9.87 -23.50
N PRO A 102 79.51 11.15 -23.65
CA PRO A 102 78.35 11.68 -22.93
C PRO A 102 77.05 11.09 -23.49
N GLY A 103 76.50 10.19 -22.76
CA GLY A 103 75.15 9.61 -23.00
C GLY A 103 74.13 10.28 -22.14
N ASP A 104 72.99 10.58 -22.71
CA ASP A 104 71.81 11.21 -22.14
C ASP A 104 71.43 10.73 -20.77
N PRO A 105 70.92 11.57 -19.89
CA PRO A 105 70.37 11.15 -18.59
C PRO A 105 69.07 10.35 -18.82
N VAL A 106 69.19 9.02 -18.82
CA VAL A 106 68.00 8.14 -18.70
C VAL A 106 67.34 8.45 -17.36
N GLY A 107 66.32 9.26 -17.39
CA GLY A 107 65.50 9.60 -16.25
C GLY A 107 64.90 8.33 -15.66
N GLY A 108 65.56 7.75 -14.67
CA GLY A 108 65.05 6.66 -13.85
C GLY A 108 63.75 7.12 -13.19
N ARG A 109 62.61 6.65 -13.69
CA ARG A 109 61.34 6.80 -12.95
C ARG A 109 61.52 6.13 -11.62
N GLY A 110 61.66 6.94 -10.55
CA GLY A 110 61.69 6.44 -9.19
C GLY A 110 60.48 5.54 -8.87
N PRO A 111 60.60 4.61 -7.94
CA PRO A 111 59.51 3.70 -7.59
C PRO A 111 58.28 4.54 -7.26
N ARG A 112 57.15 4.28 -7.96
CA ARG A 112 55.88 4.94 -7.71
C ARG A 112 55.49 4.70 -6.24
N PRO A 113 55.20 5.77 -5.47
CA PRO A 113 54.83 5.58 -4.05
C PRO A 113 53.65 4.62 -3.95
N ALA A 114 53.74 3.67 -3.06
CA ALA A 114 52.68 2.69 -2.80
C ALA A 114 51.37 3.43 -2.51
N PRO A 115 50.25 3.02 -3.09
CA PRO A 115 48.98 3.68 -2.92
C PRO A 115 48.57 3.63 -1.44
N ASN A 116 48.28 4.78 -0.84
CA ASN A 116 47.81 4.93 0.56
C ASN A 116 46.42 4.34 0.70
N TRP A 117 46.27 2.99 0.80
CA TRP A 117 45.02 2.28 0.93
C TRP A 117 44.15 2.80 2.07
N ARG A 118 44.76 3.13 3.21
CA ARG A 118 44.04 3.70 4.38
C ARG A 118 43.34 5.01 4.05
N LYS A 119 43.97 5.91 3.29
CA LYS A 119 43.35 7.16 2.84
C LYS A 119 42.24 6.89 1.82
N ARG A 120 42.47 5.97 0.87
CA ARG A 120 41.45 5.59 -0.13
C ARG A 120 40.22 4.99 0.53
N ILE A 121 40.37 4.05 1.49
CA ILE A 121 39.27 3.45 2.24
C ILE A 121 38.51 4.52 3.01
N LYS A 122 39.18 5.44 3.72
CA LYS A 122 38.52 6.55 4.42
C LYS A 122 37.69 7.42 3.47
N TRP A 123 38.27 7.85 2.36
CA TRP A 123 37.55 8.67 1.38
C TRP A 123 36.38 7.92 0.72
N THR A 124 36.56 6.65 0.38
CA THR A 124 35.48 5.81 -0.14
C THR A 124 34.36 5.67 0.89
N ALA A 125 34.68 5.40 2.15
CA ALA A 125 33.70 5.33 3.23
C ALA A 125 32.93 6.65 3.42
N ILE A 126 33.62 7.79 3.37
CA ILE A 126 32.99 9.12 3.45
C ILE A 126 32.05 9.33 2.26
N VAL A 127 32.49 9.05 1.03
CA VAL A 127 31.67 9.20 -0.19
C VAL A 127 30.42 8.31 -0.12
N VAL A 128 30.57 7.04 0.30
CA VAL A 128 29.45 6.10 0.45
C VAL A 128 28.49 6.61 1.52
N LEU A 129 28.99 7.03 2.68
CA LEU A 129 28.16 7.57 3.77
C LEU A 129 27.41 8.83 3.32
N THR A 130 28.09 9.76 2.66
CA THR A 130 27.49 10.98 2.12
C THR A 130 26.42 10.63 1.08
N GLY A 131 26.70 9.68 0.18
CA GLY A 131 25.74 9.19 -0.80
C GLY A 131 24.49 8.59 -0.14
N LEU A 132 24.66 7.78 0.92
CA LEU A 132 23.55 7.21 1.69
C LEU A 132 22.72 8.32 2.36
N VAL A 133 23.36 9.30 3.00
CA VAL A 133 22.65 10.42 3.64
C VAL A 133 21.85 11.22 2.62
N VAL A 134 22.46 11.59 1.49
CA VAL A 134 21.79 12.33 0.41
C VAL A 134 20.60 11.53 -0.14
N THR A 135 20.78 10.24 -0.38
CA THR A 135 19.70 9.37 -0.87
C THR A 135 18.56 9.28 0.15
N THR A 136 18.87 9.08 1.43
CA THR A 136 17.86 8.99 2.50
C THR A 136 17.07 10.29 2.62
N VAL A 137 17.75 11.44 2.66
CA VAL A 137 17.12 12.76 2.75
C VAL A 137 16.25 13.03 1.50
N SER A 138 16.77 12.75 0.31
CA SER A 138 16.01 12.93 -0.94
C SER A 138 14.78 12.02 -1.00
N THR A 139 14.91 10.76 -0.55
CA THR A 139 13.79 9.82 -0.46
C THR A 139 12.74 10.28 0.53
N TYR A 140 13.17 10.82 1.69
CA TYR A 140 12.25 11.38 2.69
C TYR A 140 11.41 12.53 2.10
N PHE A 141 12.04 13.54 1.50
CA PHE A 141 11.31 14.67 0.92
C PHE A 141 10.43 14.26 -0.27
N TRP A 142 10.89 13.31 -1.09
CA TRP A 142 10.09 12.76 -2.17
C TRP A 142 8.85 12.03 -1.62
N ALA A 143 9.02 11.17 -0.62
CA ALA A 143 7.92 10.44 -0.01
C ALA A 143 6.94 11.37 0.73
N ASP A 144 7.46 12.37 1.44
CA ASP A 144 6.64 13.36 2.13
C ASP A 144 5.77 14.19 1.15
N SER A 145 6.33 14.50 -0.02
CA SER A 145 5.59 15.21 -1.09
C SER A 145 4.48 14.40 -1.74
N LYS A 146 4.45 13.08 -1.52
CA LYS A 146 3.44 12.15 -2.02
C LYS A 146 2.22 12.02 -1.13
N LEU A 147 2.30 12.49 0.11
CA LEU A 147 1.17 12.46 1.04
C LEU A 147 0.07 13.42 0.62
N ASN A 148 -1.15 12.90 0.50
CA ASN A 148 -2.32 13.68 0.13
C ASN A 148 -2.98 14.28 1.39
N ARG A 149 -2.55 15.48 1.80
CA ARG A 149 -2.94 16.17 3.04
C ARG A 149 -4.21 17.01 2.83
N GLU A 150 -5.36 16.36 2.72
CA GLU A 150 -6.64 17.02 2.45
C GLU A 150 -7.42 17.41 3.70
N VAL A 151 -7.27 16.65 4.80
CA VAL A 151 -8.12 16.78 5.99
C VAL A 151 -7.53 17.79 6.98
N ASP A 152 -8.34 18.74 7.41
CA ASP A 152 -7.94 19.83 8.31
C ASP A 152 -8.53 19.67 9.71
N LEU A 153 -7.82 18.96 10.58
CA LEU A 153 -8.28 18.73 11.96
C LEU A 153 -8.33 20.01 12.80
N SER A 154 -7.72 21.11 12.36
CA SER A 154 -7.83 22.42 13.06
C SER A 154 -9.23 23.01 12.93
N LYS A 155 -10.04 22.58 11.97
CA LYS A 155 -11.44 22.98 11.80
C LYS A 155 -12.40 22.27 12.77
N VAL A 156 -11.95 21.19 13.40
CA VAL A 156 -12.75 20.44 14.38
C VAL A 156 -12.80 21.25 15.68
N ILE A 157 -14.01 21.66 16.06
CA ILE A 157 -14.25 22.49 17.26
C ILE A 157 -14.48 21.63 18.51
N ASP A 158 -14.34 22.22 19.69
CA ASP A 158 -14.64 21.61 21.01
C ASP A 158 -14.01 20.22 21.17
N ARG A 159 -12.75 20.08 20.77
CA ARG A 159 -12.02 18.82 20.84
C ARG A 159 -11.74 18.45 22.32
N PRO A 160 -11.75 17.13 22.64
CA PRO A 160 -11.33 16.67 23.96
C PRO A 160 -9.90 17.06 24.30
N GLU A 161 -9.60 17.05 25.60
CA GLU A 161 -8.20 17.23 26.07
C GLU A 161 -7.31 16.11 25.56
N GLN A 162 -6.04 16.46 25.32
CA GLN A 162 -5.02 15.51 24.91
C GLN A 162 -4.76 14.51 26.04
N GLY A 163 -4.82 13.22 25.74
CA GLY A 163 -4.33 12.15 26.59
C GLY A 163 -2.86 11.81 26.25
N ASP A 164 -2.36 10.79 26.92
CA ASP A 164 -1.06 10.20 26.60
C ASP A 164 -1.18 9.32 25.34
N GLY A 165 -0.04 9.08 24.68
CA GLY A 165 0.00 8.33 23.43
C GLY A 165 -0.50 9.12 22.22
N THR A 166 -0.82 8.41 21.13
CA THR A 166 -1.27 8.99 19.86
C THR A 166 -2.46 8.18 19.30
N ASN A 167 -3.53 8.84 18.94
CA ASN A 167 -4.76 8.22 18.44
C ASN A 167 -4.95 8.51 16.96
N TYR A 168 -4.98 7.47 16.14
CA TYR A 168 -5.24 7.53 14.70
C TYR A 168 -6.66 7.05 14.41
N LEU A 169 -7.44 7.84 13.66
CA LEU A 169 -8.71 7.37 13.08
C LEU A 169 -8.42 6.88 11.67
N ILE A 170 -8.51 5.57 11.47
CA ILE A 170 -8.26 4.90 10.20
C ILE A 170 -9.61 4.57 9.56
N VAL A 171 -9.80 5.04 8.33
CA VAL A 171 -11.08 4.98 7.63
C VAL A 171 -10.91 4.30 6.27
N GLY A 172 -11.73 3.29 6.02
CA GLY A 172 -11.92 2.71 4.70
C GLY A 172 -13.19 3.30 4.07
N SER A 173 -13.02 4.10 3.01
CA SER A 173 -14.14 4.71 2.30
C SER A 173 -14.48 3.97 1.01
N ASP A 174 -15.75 4.04 0.61
CA ASP A 174 -16.20 3.58 -0.70
C ASP A 174 -15.98 4.64 -1.80
N SER A 175 -15.05 5.57 -1.55
CA SER A 175 -14.67 6.60 -2.50
C SER A 175 -14.24 5.98 -3.82
N ARG A 176 -14.91 6.42 -4.89
CA ARG A 176 -14.63 6.02 -6.28
C ARG A 176 -13.89 7.11 -7.03
N ALA A 177 -13.35 8.09 -6.31
CA ALA A 177 -12.53 9.14 -6.88
C ALA A 177 -11.32 8.50 -7.59
N GLY A 178 -11.04 8.95 -8.80
CA GLY A 178 -9.94 8.41 -9.62
C GLY A 178 -10.25 7.10 -10.35
N LEU A 179 -11.41 6.43 -10.13
CA LEU A 179 -11.79 5.23 -10.88
C LEU A 179 -12.45 5.59 -12.21
N SER A 180 -11.99 4.98 -13.31
CA SER A 180 -12.66 5.02 -14.61
C SER A 180 -13.98 4.22 -14.59
N SER A 181 -14.82 4.41 -15.62
CA SER A 181 -16.07 3.65 -15.73
C SER A 181 -15.82 2.14 -15.86
N GLU A 182 -14.74 1.76 -16.52
CA GLU A 182 -14.30 0.38 -16.70
C GLU A 182 -13.86 -0.22 -15.36
N GLN A 183 -13.04 0.52 -14.60
CA GLN A 183 -12.59 0.10 -13.27
C GLN A 183 -13.76 -0.03 -12.29
N LYS A 184 -14.75 0.88 -12.32
CA LYS A 184 -15.95 0.77 -11.48
C LYS A 184 -16.74 -0.50 -11.75
N LYS A 185 -16.82 -0.93 -13.02
CA LYS A 185 -17.45 -2.20 -13.41
C LYS A 185 -16.64 -3.40 -12.95
N GLN A 186 -15.34 -3.40 -13.20
CA GLN A 186 -14.41 -4.46 -12.82
C GLN A 186 -14.38 -4.69 -11.31
N LEU A 187 -14.32 -3.60 -10.53
CA LEU A 187 -14.32 -3.62 -9.07
C LEU A 187 -15.72 -3.88 -8.45
N HIS A 188 -16.76 -4.06 -9.25
CA HIS A 188 -18.15 -4.24 -8.79
C HIS A 188 -18.57 -3.17 -7.76
N THR A 189 -18.10 -1.93 -7.91
CA THR A 189 -18.37 -0.86 -6.96
C THR A 189 -19.70 -0.14 -7.19
N GLY A 190 -20.37 -0.41 -8.31
CA GLY A 190 -21.60 0.25 -8.69
C GLY A 190 -21.42 1.72 -9.07
N SER A 191 -22.56 2.43 -9.28
CA SER A 191 -22.59 3.83 -9.71
C SER A 191 -23.22 4.76 -8.65
N ALA A 192 -23.40 4.30 -7.40
CA ALA A 192 -24.01 5.14 -6.37
C ALA A 192 -23.17 6.41 -6.15
N GLU A 193 -23.83 7.56 -6.15
CA GLU A 193 -23.22 8.83 -5.80
C GLU A 193 -23.14 8.95 -4.27
N GLY A 194 -22.10 9.64 -3.78
CA GLY A 194 -21.84 9.86 -2.36
C GLY A 194 -20.66 9.04 -1.84
N LYS A 195 -19.96 9.61 -0.88
CA LYS A 195 -18.87 8.96 -0.16
C LYS A 195 -19.45 8.37 1.13
N ARG A 196 -19.16 7.10 1.40
CA ARG A 196 -19.53 6.43 2.65
C ARG A 196 -18.31 5.72 3.21
N THR A 197 -18.31 5.53 4.51
CA THR A 197 -17.29 4.73 5.18
C THR A 197 -17.89 3.39 5.58
N ASP A 198 -17.23 2.33 5.20
CA ASP A 198 -17.63 0.97 5.55
C ASP A 198 -16.79 0.38 6.68
N SER A 199 -15.59 0.91 6.90
CA SER A 199 -14.67 0.48 7.96
C SER A 199 -14.10 1.71 8.66
N MET A 200 -14.17 1.73 9.98
CA MET A 200 -13.63 2.78 10.83
C MET A 200 -12.96 2.12 12.03
N MET A 201 -11.74 2.55 12.34
CA MET A 201 -10.96 1.99 13.43
C MET A 201 -10.21 3.11 14.15
N ILE A 202 -10.10 3.04 15.46
CA ILE A 202 -9.18 3.85 16.23
C ILE A 202 -7.97 2.96 16.54
N LEU A 203 -6.79 3.42 16.18
CA LEU A 203 -5.54 2.84 16.62
C LEU A 203 -4.91 3.78 17.66
N HIS A 204 -4.78 3.30 18.87
CA HIS A 204 -4.02 3.95 19.92
C HIS A 204 -2.61 3.38 19.96
N THR A 205 -1.60 4.26 20.05
CA THR A 205 -0.19 3.86 20.20
C THR A 205 0.39 4.54 21.40
N GLY A 206 0.94 3.77 22.32
CA GLY A 206 1.49 4.29 23.56
C GLY A 206 2.64 3.46 24.10
N SER A 207 3.12 3.82 25.28
CA SER A 207 4.22 3.13 25.96
C SER A 207 3.79 1.78 26.56
N ASN A 208 2.49 1.62 26.84
CA ASN A 208 1.91 0.42 27.43
C ASN A 208 1.27 -0.55 26.42
N GLY A 209 1.55 -0.32 25.14
CA GLY A 209 1.14 -1.18 24.03
C GLY A 209 0.19 -0.49 23.07
N ASP A 210 0.01 -1.16 21.92
CA ASP A 210 -0.85 -0.67 20.86
C ASP A 210 -2.24 -1.30 20.97
N THR A 211 -3.29 -0.51 20.75
CA THR A 211 -4.67 -1.01 20.78
C THR A 211 -5.43 -0.58 19.53
N LEU A 212 -6.01 -1.55 18.83
CA LEU A 212 -6.86 -1.33 17.66
C LEU A 212 -8.32 -1.58 18.00
N ILE A 213 -9.16 -0.55 17.88
CA ILE A 213 -10.58 -0.59 18.21
C ILE A 213 -11.40 -0.42 16.94
N SER A 214 -12.13 -1.43 16.55
CA SER A 214 -13.05 -1.37 15.41
C SER A 214 -14.33 -0.65 15.81
N LEU A 215 -14.71 0.39 15.05
CA LEU A 215 -15.95 1.14 15.23
C LEU A 215 -16.99 0.61 14.24
N PRO A 216 -18.07 -0.05 14.70
CA PRO A 216 -19.12 -0.49 13.81
C PRO A 216 -19.78 0.68 13.09
N ARG A 217 -19.92 0.60 11.78
CA ARG A 217 -20.50 1.67 10.95
C ARG A 217 -21.95 2.02 11.33
N ASP A 218 -22.68 1.03 11.85
CA ASP A 218 -24.08 1.17 12.27
C ASP A 218 -24.20 1.58 13.75
N SER A 219 -23.10 2.05 14.38
CA SER A 219 -23.13 2.61 15.75
C SER A 219 -24.05 3.80 15.83
N ASP A 220 -24.90 3.82 16.86
CA ASP A 220 -25.80 4.93 17.18
C ASP A 220 -25.02 6.03 17.86
N VAL A 221 -24.83 7.15 17.17
CA VAL A 221 -24.02 8.28 17.66
C VAL A 221 -24.79 9.59 17.55
N GLU A 222 -24.59 10.47 18.51
CA GLU A 222 -25.13 11.82 18.47
C GLU A 222 -24.25 12.71 17.59
N ILE A 223 -24.88 13.48 16.68
CA ILE A 223 -24.21 14.53 15.92
C ILE A 223 -24.08 15.78 16.80
N PRO A 224 -22.83 16.18 17.15
CA PRO A 224 -22.59 17.37 17.96
C PRO A 224 -22.72 18.67 17.16
N THR A 225 -22.51 19.80 17.82
CA THR A 225 -22.24 21.07 17.12
C THR A 225 -20.96 20.94 16.31
N PHE A 226 -21.00 21.36 15.05
CA PHE A 226 -19.86 21.32 14.14
C PHE A 226 -19.82 22.52 13.19
N VAL A 227 -18.68 22.75 12.57
CA VAL A 227 -18.49 23.74 11.51
C VAL A 227 -18.46 22.98 10.19
N GLY A 228 -19.35 23.32 9.27
CA GLY A 228 -19.41 22.69 7.94
C GLY A 228 -18.12 22.88 7.17
N SER A 229 -17.55 21.79 6.65
CA SER A 229 -16.24 21.76 5.98
C SER A 229 -16.15 22.66 4.75
N GLU A 230 -17.23 22.73 3.95
CA GLU A 230 -17.32 23.56 2.75
C GLU A 230 -17.93 24.94 3.04
N SER A 231 -18.97 24.98 3.90
CA SER A 231 -19.73 26.22 4.13
C SER A 231 -19.11 27.16 5.16
N GLY A 232 -18.25 26.65 6.04
CA GLY A 232 -17.73 27.39 7.19
C GLY A 232 -18.78 27.81 8.22
N LYS A 233 -20.04 27.36 8.06
CA LYS A 233 -21.16 27.70 8.96
C LYS A 233 -21.19 26.76 10.16
N THR A 234 -21.52 27.30 11.33
CA THR A 234 -21.76 26.48 12.52
C THR A 234 -23.16 25.89 12.50
N TYR A 235 -23.24 24.57 12.58
CA TYR A 235 -24.46 23.78 12.74
C TYR A 235 -24.57 23.34 14.19
N LYS A 236 -25.62 23.79 14.88
CA LYS A 236 -25.81 23.44 16.30
C LYS A 236 -26.28 22.00 16.46
N GLY A 237 -25.69 21.29 17.38
CA GLY A 237 -26.17 19.98 17.81
C GLY A 237 -27.60 20.07 18.36
N THR A 238 -28.44 19.13 17.96
CA THR A 238 -29.87 19.05 18.38
C THR A 238 -30.19 17.77 19.16
N GLY A 239 -29.17 17.00 19.55
CA GLY A 239 -29.37 15.67 20.13
C GLY A 239 -29.80 14.61 19.11
N ARG A 240 -29.57 14.89 17.80
CA ARG A 240 -29.92 13.98 16.71
C ARG A 240 -28.95 12.79 16.69
N HIS A 241 -29.49 11.59 16.74
CA HIS A 241 -28.76 10.35 16.61
C HIS A 241 -28.80 9.82 15.17
N VAL A 242 -27.67 9.33 14.70
CA VAL A 242 -27.51 8.73 13.37
C VAL A 242 -26.55 7.54 13.45
N LYS A 243 -26.46 6.76 12.37
CA LYS A 243 -25.38 5.79 12.20
C LYS A 243 -24.05 6.50 12.02
N LEU A 244 -22.97 6.00 12.60
CA LEU A 244 -21.66 6.63 12.56
C LEU A 244 -21.18 6.94 11.11
N ASN A 245 -21.42 6.02 10.17
CA ASN A 245 -21.06 6.25 8.76
C ASN A 245 -21.87 7.38 8.09
N ALA A 246 -23.01 7.77 8.65
CA ALA A 246 -23.80 8.89 8.15
C ALA A 246 -23.13 10.24 8.46
N ALA A 247 -22.39 10.36 9.56
CA ALA A 247 -21.62 11.56 9.89
C ALA A 247 -20.61 11.88 8.78
N TYR A 248 -19.89 10.87 8.29
CA TYR A 248 -18.98 11.05 7.16
C TYR A 248 -19.70 11.43 5.87
N ALA A 249 -20.84 10.81 5.58
CA ALA A 249 -21.63 11.11 4.38
C ALA A 249 -22.24 12.51 4.40
N GLU A 250 -22.46 13.09 5.58
CA GLU A 250 -23.08 14.41 5.76
C GLU A 250 -22.10 15.56 5.54
N ASP A 251 -20.89 15.52 6.12
CA ASP A 251 -19.92 16.63 6.00
C ASP A 251 -18.45 16.14 6.02
N GLY A 252 -18.19 14.90 5.64
CA GLY A 252 -16.84 14.39 5.41
C GLY A 252 -16.05 14.02 6.67
N PRO A 253 -14.70 14.01 6.51
CA PRO A 253 -13.78 13.57 7.54
C PRO A 253 -13.86 14.37 8.84
N GLU A 254 -13.94 15.70 8.74
CA GLU A 254 -13.94 16.60 9.90
C GLU A 254 -15.15 16.36 10.80
N LEU A 255 -16.35 16.15 10.21
CA LEU A 255 -17.55 15.82 10.99
C LEU A 255 -17.45 14.40 11.58
N LEU A 256 -16.90 13.44 10.85
CA LEU A 256 -16.66 12.11 11.40
C LEU A 256 -15.76 12.17 12.63
N VAL A 257 -14.60 12.85 12.53
CA VAL A 257 -13.68 13.02 13.67
C VAL A 257 -14.38 13.71 14.83
N ARG A 258 -15.08 14.83 14.58
CA ARG A 258 -15.84 15.55 15.60
C ARG A 258 -16.87 14.65 16.31
N THR A 259 -17.57 13.82 15.53
CA THR A 259 -18.59 12.89 16.06
C THR A 259 -17.96 11.79 16.89
N VAL A 260 -16.84 11.21 16.45
CA VAL A 260 -16.12 10.19 17.22
C VAL A 260 -15.59 10.81 18.53
N GLU A 261 -14.92 11.95 18.48
CA GLU A 261 -14.41 12.64 19.66
C GLU A 261 -15.50 12.99 20.67
N PHE A 262 -16.65 13.50 20.18
CA PHE A 262 -17.77 13.86 21.06
C PHE A 262 -18.38 12.66 21.79
N ASN A 263 -18.61 11.56 21.07
CA ASN A 263 -19.26 10.38 21.63
C ASN A 263 -18.34 9.50 22.46
N THR A 264 -17.02 9.57 22.25
CA THR A 264 -16.04 8.82 23.04
C THR A 264 -15.38 9.67 24.13
N GLY A 265 -15.19 10.95 23.87
CA GLY A 265 -14.35 11.83 24.67
C GLY A 265 -12.84 11.62 24.44
N LEU A 266 -12.46 10.81 23.47
CA LEU A 266 -11.06 10.55 23.09
C LEU A 266 -10.65 11.50 21.96
N LYS A 267 -9.56 12.23 22.09
CA LYS A 267 -9.02 13.08 21.02
C LYS A 267 -8.37 12.24 19.95
N ILE A 268 -8.63 12.56 18.69
CA ILE A 268 -8.02 11.94 17.51
C ILE A 268 -6.88 12.83 17.02
N ASP A 269 -5.65 12.36 17.09
CA ASP A 269 -4.48 13.12 16.70
C ASP A 269 -4.27 13.14 15.22
N HIS A 270 -4.53 12.01 14.56
CA HIS A 270 -4.34 11.83 13.12
C HIS A 270 -5.52 11.15 12.45
N TYR A 271 -5.73 11.50 11.20
CA TYR A 271 -6.74 10.90 10.32
C TYR A 271 -6.08 10.28 9.10
N VAL A 272 -6.45 9.04 8.79
CA VAL A 272 -5.98 8.32 7.60
C VAL A 272 -7.15 7.66 6.90
N GLU A 273 -7.33 7.94 5.62
CA GLU A 273 -8.37 7.35 4.80
C GLU A 273 -7.77 6.66 3.58
N ILE A 274 -8.35 5.50 3.24
CA ILE A 274 -8.06 4.78 2.02
C ILE A 274 -9.34 4.48 1.26
N GLY A 275 -9.39 4.88 0.00
CA GLY A 275 -10.49 4.55 -0.91
C GLY A 275 -10.25 3.23 -1.66
N PHE A 276 -11.27 2.75 -2.37
CA PHE A 276 -11.21 1.49 -3.12
C PHE A 276 -10.08 1.45 -4.16
N ALA A 277 -9.91 2.54 -4.93
CA ALA A 277 -8.84 2.64 -5.91
C ALA A 277 -7.47 2.54 -5.24
N GLY A 278 -7.29 3.28 -4.16
CA GLY A 278 -6.05 3.31 -3.41
C GLY A 278 -5.69 1.95 -2.83
N PHE A 279 -6.67 1.26 -2.26
CA PHE A 279 -6.48 -0.08 -1.73
C PHE A 279 -6.02 -1.07 -2.83
N ALA A 280 -6.70 -1.09 -3.98
CA ALA A 280 -6.33 -1.95 -5.09
C ALA A 280 -4.92 -1.64 -5.62
N ASN A 281 -4.59 -0.35 -5.79
CA ASN A 281 -3.27 0.08 -6.26
C ASN A 281 -2.13 -0.33 -5.32
N ILE A 282 -2.33 -0.27 -4.00
CA ILE A 282 -1.33 -0.74 -3.02
C ILE A 282 -1.08 -2.24 -3.18
N VAL A 283 -2.15 -3.03 -3.29
CA VAL A 283 -2.06 -4.48 -3.45
C VAL A 283 -1.32 -4.85 -4.73
N ASP A 284 -1.64 -4.19 -5.84
CA ASP A 284 -0.98 -4.44 -7.12
C ASP A 284 0.50 -4.02 -7.10
N ALA A 285 0.81 -2.90 -6.45
CA ALA A 285 2.18 -2.42 -6.34
C ALA A 285 3.10 -3.37 -5.54
N VAL A 286 2.57 -4.11 -4.57
CA VAL A 286 3.34 -5.14 -3.83
C VAL A 286 3.41 -6.48 -4.58
N GLY A 287 2.71 -6.60 -5.72
CA GLY A 287 2.65 -7.82 -6.53
C GLY A 287 1.60 -8.82 -6.08
N GLY A 288 0.55 -8.35 -5.41
CA GLY A 288 -0.52 -9.16 -4.83
C GLY A 288 -0.24 -9.60 -3.40
N VAL A 289 -1.27 -10.14 -2.74
CA VAL A 289 -1.21 -10.60 -1.34
C VAL A 289 -1.66 -12.05 -1.24
N GLU A 290 -0.83 -12.91 -0.64
CA GLU A 290 -1.18 -14.31 -0.40
C GLU A 290 -2.18 -14.43 0.74
N ILE A 291 -3.34 -15.03 0.45
CA ILE A 291 -4.42 -15.29 1.41
C ILE A 291 -4.80 -16.75 1.35
N ASP A 292 -4.97 -17.36 2.51
CA ASP A 292 -5.51 -18.71 2.64
C ASP A 292 -7.04 -18.64 2.76
N ILE A 293 -7.73 -19.06 1.70
CA ILE A 293 -9.19 -19.08 1.60
C ILE A 293 -9.74 -20.28 2.36
N PRO A 294 -10.80 -20.12 3.18
CA PRO A 294 -11.36 -21.20 3.97
C PRO A 294 -11.80 -22.40 3.12
N LYS A 295 -11.86 -23.58 3.76
CA LYS A 295 -12.41 -24.79 3.15
C LYS A 295 -13.85 -24.54 2.70
N GLY A 296 -14.14 -24.81 1.43
CA GLY A 296 -15.44 -24.53 0.81
C GLY A 296 -15.43 -23.34 -0.14
N GLY A 297 -14.30 -22.62 -0.20
CA GLY A 297 -14.18 -21.43 -1.06
C GLY A 297 -14.95 -20.23 -0.52
N MET A 298 -15.04 -19.19 -1.33
CA MET A 298 -15.76 -17.96 -0.98
C MET A 298 -16.41 -17.39 -2.24
N LYS A 299 -17.74 -17.35 -2.28
CA LYS A 299 -18.49 -16.82 -3.43
C LYS A 299 -19.51 -15.79 -2.97
N ASP A 300 -19.36 -14.56 -3.46
CA ASP A 300 -20.25 -13.44 -3.17
C ASP A 300 -20.42 -12.55 -4.40
N THR A 301 -21.56 -12.67 -5.06
CA THR A 301 -21.87 -11.92 -6.29
C THR A 301 -21.95 -10.42 -6.10
N LYS A 302 -22.20 -9.94 -4.85
CA LYS A 302 -22.29 -8.50 -4.57
C LYS A 302 -20.91 -7.86 -4.42
N SER A 303 -19.95 -8.57 -3.87
CA SER A 303 -18.57 -8.10 -3.81
C SER A 303 -17.76 -8.44 -5.06
N GLY A 304 -18.22 -9.38 -5.87
CA GLY A 304 -17.48 -9.97 -6.99
C GLY A 304 -16.50 -11.07 -6.58
N ALA A 305 -16.57 -11.54 -5.32
CA ALA A 305 -15.72 -12.62 -4.85
C ALA A 305 -16.13 -13.96 -5.45
N ASP A 306 -15.17 -14.69 -6.03
CA ASP A 306 -15.31 -16.07 -6.48
C ASP A 306 -13.94 -16.77 -6.32
N PHE A 307 -13.69 -17.30 -5.12
CA PHE A 307 -12.41 -17.88 -4.74
C PHE A 307 -12.55 -19.34 -4.36
N GLU A 308 -11.67 -20.17 -4.90
CA GLU A 308 -11.51 -21.53 -4.47
C GLU A 308 -10.84 -21.61 -3.09
N ALA A 309 -10.99 -22.76 -2.41
CA ALA A 309 -10.32 -22.99 -1.12
C ALA A 309 -8.81 -23.10 -1.29
N GLY A 310 -8.05 -22.65 -0.26
CA GLY A 310 -6.61 -22.76 -0.19
C GLY A 310 -5.86 -21.45 -0.43
N LYS A 311 -4.54 -21.55 -0.52
CA LYS A 311 -3.68 -20.38 -0.67
C LYS A 311 -3.73 -19.83 -2.09
N GLN A 312 -4.03 -18.54 -2.20
CA GLN A 312 -4.10 -17.79 -3.45
C GLN A 312 -3.43 -16.43 -3.29
N THR A 313 -2.76 -15.96 -4.35
CA THR A 313 -2.27 -14.58 -4.41
C THR A 313 -3.35 -13.72 -5.06
N LEU A 314 -3.92 -12.81 -4.29
CA LEU A 314 -4.98 -11.91 -4.73
C LEU A 314 -4.36 -10.62 -5.28
N ASN A 315 -4.74 -10.20 -6.48
CA ASN A 315 -4.46 -8.87 -7.02
C ASN A 315 -5.37 -7.82 -6.38
N GLY A 316 -5.25 -6.53 -6.76
CA GLY A 316 -6.01 -5.45 -6.17
C GLY A 316 -7.52 -5.62 -6.24
N ASP A 317 -8.04 -6.03 -7.40
CA ASP A 317 -9.47 -6.26 -7.62
C ASP A 317 -10.00 -7.41 -6.76
N GLN A 318 -9.27 -8.52 -6.76
CA GLN A 318 -9.59 -9.71 -5.97
C GLN A 318 -9.51 -9.44 -4.46
N ALA A 319 -8.50 -8.70 -4.05
CA ALA A 319 -8.32 -8.27 -2.66
C ALA A 319 -9.50 -7.39 -2.20
N LEU A 320 -9.92 -6.45 -3.03
CA LEU A 320 -11.08 -5.60 -2.74
C LEU A 320 -12.38 -6.42 -2.66
N ALA A 321 -12.57 -7.38 -3.56
CA ALA A 321 -13.69 -8.31 -3.50
C ALA A 321 -13.67 -9.13 -2.19
N PHE A 322 -12.49 -9.65 -1.81
CA PHE A 322 -12.30 -10.42 -0.58
C PHE A 322 -12.68 -9.64 0.68
N VAL A 323 -12.16 -8.43 0.87
CA VAL A 323 -12.40 -7.62 2.09
C VAL A 323 -13.83 -7.07 2.16
N ARG A 324 -14.56 -7.03 1.04
CA ARG A 324 -15.95 -6.58 0.94
C ARG A 324 -16.97 -7.71 1.09
N THR A 325 -16.54 -8.97 1.05
CA THR A 325 -17.42 -10.14 1.13
C THR A 325 -18.17 -10.18 2.45
N ARG A 326 -19.48 -10.36 2.37
CA ARG A 326 -20.40 -10.46 3.51
C ARG A 326 -21.26 -11.71 3.45
N TYR A 327 -21.77 -12.05 2.27
CA TYR A 327 -22.84 -13.04 2.11
C TYR A 327 -22.33 -14.49 2.03
N ALA A 328 -21.01 -14.68 1.83
CA ALA A 328 -20.38 -16.00 1.86
C ALA A 328 -20.03 -16.47 3.28
N LEU A 329 -20.35 -15.68 4.31
CA LEU A 329 -19.89 -15.90 5.69
C LEU A 329 -21.08 -16.09 6.63
N ALA A 330 -21.00 -17.13 7.46
CA ALA A 330 -22.08 -17.48 8.40
C ALA A 330 -22.32 -16.43 9.50
N GLY A 331 -21.27 -15.68 9.90
CA GLY A 331 -21.29 -14.65 10.92
C GLY A 331 -21.45 -13.21 10.41
N SER A 332 -21.70 -13.02 9.10
CA SER A 332 -21.98 -11.71 8.47
C SER A 332 -20.93 -10.62 8.75
N ASP A 333 -21.22 -9.59 9.54
CA ASP A 333 -20.34 -8.43 9.76
C ASP A 333 -19.10 -8.72 10.63
N LEU A 334 -19.21 -9.65 11.60
CA LEU A 334 -18.07 -10.04 12.44
C LEU A 334 -17.01 -10.79 11.63
N ASP A 335 -17.43 -11.67 10.73
CA ASP A 335 -16.50 -12.42 9.87
C ASP A 335 -15.87 -11.50 8.82
N ARG A 336 -16.57 -10.47 8.36
CA ARG A 336 -15.99 -9.43 7.50
C ARG A 336 -14.85 -8.70 8.21
N THR A 337 -15.03 -8.30 9.46
CA THR A 337 -13.98 -7.63 10.24
C THR A 337 -12.75 -8.52 10.40
N LYS A 338 -12.94 -9.82 10.66
CA LYS A 338 -11.84 -10.81 10.72
C LYS A 338 -11.12 -10.94 9.39
N ASN A 339 -11.85 -10.97 8.27
CA ASN A 339 -11.25 -11.03 6.93
C ASN A 339 -10.46 -9.76 6.60
N GLN A 340 -10.97 -8.59 6.98
CA GLN A 340 -10.24 -7.33 6.82
C GLN A 340 -8.95 -7.34 7.64
N GLN A 341 -9.00 -7.74 8.91
CA GLN A 341 -7.81 -7.88 9.75
C GLN A 341 -6.80 -8.89 9.17
N LYS A 342 -7.30 -10.08 8.75
CA LYS A 342 -6.46 -11.11 8.11
C LYS A 342 -5.76 -10.56 6.86
N PHE A 343 -6.49 -9.81 6.03
CA PHE A 343 -5.93 -9.23 4.82
C PHE A 343 -4.89 -8.14 5.13
N LEU A 344 -5.20 -7.22 6.05
CA LEU A 344 -4.26 -6.16 6.47
C LEU A 344 -2.96 -6.75 7.02
N ASN A 345 -3.05 -7.83 7.79
CA ASN A 345 -1.88 -8.56 8.29
C ASN A 345 -1.03 -9.14 7.16
N ALA A 346 -1.66 -9.80 6.22
CA ALA A 346 -0.97 -10.38 5.08
C ALA A 346 -0.31 -9.30 4.22
N LEU A 347 -1.00 -8.18 3.96
CA LEU A 347 -0.48 -7.03 3.24
C LEU A 347 0.72 -6.40 3.97
N ALA A 348 0.60 -6.14 5.26
CA ALA A 348 1.69 -5.58 6.07
C ALA A 348 2.94 -6.47 6.05
N ASN A 349 2.76 -7.79 6.15
CA ASN A 349 3.85 -8.75 6.06
C ASN A 349 4.48 -8.75 4.67
N GLN A 350 3.70 -8.66 3.59
CA GLN A 350 4.18 -8.62 2.21
C GLN A 350 4.99 -7.36 1.93
N VAL A 351 4.52 -6.19 2.39
CA VAL A 351 5.25 -4.91 2.26
C VAL A 351 6.57 -4.94 3.02
N ALA A 352 6.58 -5.49 4.23
CA ALA A 352 7.76 -5.53 5.11
C ALA A 352 8.78 -6.63 4.76
N THR A 353 8.66 -7.30 3.59
CA THR A 353 9.66 -8.31 3.20
C THR A 353 11.01 -7.69 2.87
N PRO A 354 12.14 -8.33 3.22
CA PRO A 354 13.47 -7.86 2.84
C PRO A 354 13.62 -7.65 1.31
N SER A 355 12.94 -8.48 0.52
CA SER A 355 12.95 -8.40 -0.95
C SER A 355 12.27 -7.13 -1.49
N THR A 356 11.32 -6.55 -0.75
CA THR A 356 10.67 -5.28 -1.10
C THR A 356 11.49 -4.11 -0.58
N VAL A 357 11.90 -4.15 0.70
CA VAL A 357 12.59 -3.04 1.37
C VAL A 357 14.00 -2.80 0.82
N LEU A 358 14.74 -3.86 0.50
CA LEU A 358 16.13 -3.75 -0.01
C LEU A 358 16.22 -3.56 -1.53
N ASN A 359 15.12 -3.70 -2.26
CA ASN A 359 15.10 -3.52 -3.70
C ASN A 359 14.46 -2.16 -4.06
N PRO A 360 15.24 -1.15 -4.48
CA PRO A 360 14.70 0.16 -4.81
C PRO A 360 13.68 0.13 -5.95
N PHE A 361 13.81 -0.80 -6.90
CA PHE A 361 12.86 -0.96 -8.00
C PHE A 361 11.50 -1.51 -7.57
N LYS A 362 11.40 -2.10 -6.37
CA LYS A 362 10.14 -2.50 -5.74
C LYS A 362 9.70 -1.48 -4.70
N LEU A 363 10.64 -1.02 -3.87
CA LEU A 363 10.36 -0.10 -2.76
C LEU A 363 9.72 1.20 -3.24
N TYR A 364 10.33 1.90 -4.21
CA TYR A 364 9.82 3.20 -4.66
C TYR A 364 8.42 3.13 -5.30
N PRO A 365 8.13 2.20 -6.23
CA PRO A 365 6.78 2.05 -6.77
C PRO A 365 5.73 1.68 -5.69
N THR A 366 6.07 0.74 -4.80
CA THR A 366 5.17 0.32 -3.70
C THR A 366 4.88 1.47 -2.74
N MET A 367 5.93 2.18 -2.31
CA MET A 367 5.82 3.32 -1.42
C MET A 367 5.05 4.47 -2.08
N GLY A 368 5.35 4.77 -3.36
CA GLY A 368 4.63 5.79 -4.12
C GLY A 368 3.15 5.46 -4.26
N ALA A 369 2.79 4.25 -4.69
CA ALA A 369 1.40 3.83 -4.80
C ALA A 369 0.68 3.87 -3.44
N GLY A 370 1.36 3.47 -2.35
CA GLY A 370 0.83 3.56 -1.00
C GLY A 370 0.52 5.00 -0.61
N LEU A 371 1.51 5.87 -0.68
CA LEU A 371 1.39 7.26 -0.23
C LEU A 371 0.39 8.07 -1.07
N ASP A 372 0.43 7.92 -2.41
CA ASP A 372 -0.52 8.59 -3.32
C ASP A 372 -1.98 8.11 -3.12
N SER A 373 -2.18 6.96 -2.47
CA SER A 373 -3.48 6.33 -2.26
C SER A 373 -4.13 6.69 -0.92
N LEU A 374 -3.37 7.30 -0.01
CA LEU A 374 -3.86 7.70 1.30
C LEU A 374 -4.25 9.17 1.32
N ILE A 375 -5.42 9.46 1.90
CA ILE A 375 -5.82 10.80 2.29
C ILE A 375 -5.52 10.93 3.78
N VAL A 376 -4.76 11.95 4.16
CA VAL A 376 -4.32 12.15 5.55
C VAL A 376 -4.63 13.57 6.04
N ASP A 377 -4.56 13.76 7.34
CA ASP A 377 -4.65 15.10 7.92
C ASP A 377 -3.39 15.94 7.60
N LYS A 378 -3.53 17.26 7.71
CA LYS A 378 -2.48 18.22 7.34
C LYS A 378 -1.22 18.10 8.20
N ASP A 379 -1.37 17.68 9.43
CA ASP A 379 -0.27 17.57 10.40
C ASP A 379 0.42 16.19 10.35
N MET A 380 -0.15 15.24 9.59
CA MET A 380 0.42 13.90 9.40
C MET A 380 1.78 13.97 8.69
N GLY A 381 2.80 13.49 9.37
CA GLY A 381 4.13 13.29 8.80
C GLY A 381 4.41 11.83 8.43
N LEU A 382 5.48 11.62 7.66
CA LEU A 382 5.94 10.25 7.34
C LEU A 382 6.33 9.46 8.59
N TYR A 383 6.81 10.14 9.63
CA TYR A 383 7.16 9.50 10.89
C TYR A 383 5.91 8.95 11.60
N ASP A 384 4.82 9.72 11.63
CA ASP A 384 3.56 9.33 12.27
C ASP A 384 2.88 8.22 11.48
N LEU A 385 2.91 8.30 10.15
CA LEU A 385 2.44 7.23 9.28
C LEU A 385 3.25 5.93 9.48
N GLY A 386 4.56 6.04 9.63
CA GLY A 386 5.44 4.93 9.95
C GLY A 386 5.13 4.31 11.31
N LYS A 387 4.93 5.12 12.35
CA LYS A 387 4.49 4.67 13.69
C LYS A 387 3.17 3.90 13.59
N MET A 388 2.16 4.49 12.91
CA MET A 388 0.86 3.85 12.68
C MET A 388 1.01 2.48 12.01
N PHE A 389 1.82 2.39 10.95
CA PHE A 389 2.05 1.12 10.23
C PHE A 389 2.68 0.05 11.13
N TRP A 390 3.71 0.41 11.92
CA TRP A 390 4.38 -0.53 12.81
C TRP A 390 3.49 -0.96 13.97
N ALA A 391 2.70 -0.05 14.53
CA ALA A 391 1.72 -0.37 15.55
C ALA A 391 0.64 -1.31 15.03
N MET A 392 0.07 -1.04 13.85
CA MET A 392 -0.87 -1.97 13.20
C MET A 392 -0.27 -3.36 13.00
N LYS A 393 1.00 -3.42 12.58
CA LYS A 393 1.70 -4.69 12.40
C LYS A 393 1.89 -5.40 13.75
N GLY A 394 2.24 -4.68 14.81
CA GLY A 394 2.38 -5.20 16.17
C GLY A 394 1.08 -5.79 16.71
N VAL A 395 -0.01 -5.02 16.66
CA VAL A 395 -1.35 -5.49 17.08
C VAL A 395 -1.75 -6.76 16.35
N ASN A 396 -1.51 -6.79 15.06
CA ASN A 396 -1.86 -7.91 14.21
C ASN A 396 -0.92 -9.12 14.42
N GLY A 397 0.32 -8.90 14.86
CA GLY A 397 1.30 -9.93 15.23
C GLY A 397 1.06 -10.54 16.61
N GLY A 398 0.16 -9.98 17.40
CA GLY A 398 -0.14 -10.43 18.77
C GLY A 398 0.58 -9.65 19.86
N ASP A 399 1.34 -8.61 19.50
CA ASP A 399 2.05 -7.75 20.46
C ASP A 399 1.17 -6.62 21.03
N GLY A 400 -0.09 -6.50 20.53
CA GLY A 400 -1.06 -5.51 20.97
C GLY A 400 -2.46 -6.08 21.15
N THR A 401 -3.41 -5.20 21.44
CA THR A 401 -4.82 -5.55 21.64
C THR A 401 -5.66 -5.19 20.41
N SER A 402 -6.48 -6.12 19.91
CA SER A 402 -7.48 -5.85 18.88
C SER A 402 -8.87 -6.19 19.42
N MET A 403 -9.79 -5.22 19.33
CA MET A 403 -11.14 -5.39 19.87
C MET A 403 -12.17 -4.61 19.05
N ASN A 404 -13.44 -4.94 19.25
CA ASN A 404 -14.55 -4.10 18.79
C ASN A 404 -14.93 -3.10 19.88
N MET A 405 -15.50 -1.96 19.47
CA MET A 405 -16.13 -1.03 20.41
C MET A 405 -17.18 -1.78 21.25
N PRO A 406 -17.15 -1.67 22.58
CA PRO A 406 -18.12 -2.37 23.44
C PRO A 406 -19.56 -1.96 23.14
N ILE A 407 -20.43 -2.96 22.93
CA ILE A 407 -21.82 -2.78 22.56
C ILE A 407 -22.72 -3.34 23.69
N SER A 408 -23.72 -2.55 24.09
CA SER A 408 -24.75 -2.95 25.07
C SER A 408 -25.99 -3.60 24.45
N GLY A 409 -26.22 -3.39 23.14
CA GLY A 409 -27.37 -3.90 22.43
C GLY A 409 -27.61 -3.24 21.09
N SER A 410 -28.79 -3.44 20.50
CA SER A 410 -29.19 -2.80 19.25
C SER A 410 -30.64 -2.32 19.33
N THR A 411 -30.92 -1.20 18.66
CA THR A 411 -32.29 -0.63 18.55
C THR A 411 -32.48 -0.12 17.12
N GLY A 412 -33.53 -0.58 16.44
CA GLY A 412 -33.88 -0.13 15.08
C GLY A 412 -32.79 -0.37 14.05
N GLY A 413 -31.91 -1.36 14.25
CA GLY A 413 -30.78 -1.63 13.37
C GLY A 413 -29.55 -0.76 13.64
N ASN A 414 -29.56 0.06 14.70
CA ASN A 414 -28.38 0.78 15.20
C ASN A 414 -27.78 0.03 16.39
N LEU A 415 -26.46 0.05 16.52
CA LEU A 415 -25.71 -0.58 17.61
C LEU A 415 -25.48 0.46 18.71
N LEU A 416 -25.92 0.14 19.91
CA LEU A 416 -25.77 1.01 21.08
C LEU A 416 -24.47 0.68 21.80
N TRP A 417 -23.62 1.69 22.01
CA TRP A 417 -22.39 1.51 22.79
C TRP A 417 -22.68 1.30 24.29
N ASP A 418 -21.92 0.42 24.92
CA ASP A 418 -21.90 0.29 26.38
C ASP A 418 -21.15 1.47 26.99
N LYS A 419 -21.89 2.51 27.37
CA LYS A 419 -21.30 3.78 27.86
C LYS A 419 -20.35 3.58 29.05
N ALA A 420 -20.59 2.62 29.92
CA ALA A 420 -19.74 2.35 31.08
C ALA A 420 -18.41 1.74 30.63
N LYS A 421 -18.43 0.71 29.78
CA LYS A 421 -17.24 0.08 29.25
C LYS A 421 -16.47 1.02 28.33
N VAL A 422 -17.16 1.81 27.49
CA VAL A 422 -16.51 2.81 26.62
C VAL A 422 -15.80 3.87 27.46
N LYS A 423 -16.42 4.34 28.56
CA LYS A 423 -15.76 5.29 29.45
C LYS A 423 -14.47 4.70 30.05
N THR A 424 -14.53 3.47 30.59
CA THR A 424 -13.35 2.79 31.13
C THR A 424 -12.26 2.64 30.07
N LEU A 425 -12.63 2.16 28.86
CA LEU A 425 -11.72 2.02 27.73
C LEU A 425 -11.02 3.36 27.38
N VAL A 426 -11.80 4.44 27.30
CA VAL A 426 -11.27 5.78 26.97
C VAL A 426 -10.37 6.33 28.09
N ASP A 427 -10.73 6.11 29.35
CA ASP A 427 -9.91 6.50 30.49
C ASP A 427 -8.55 5.75 30.46
N GLU A 428 -8.56 4.43 30.17
CA GLU A 428 -7.36 3.61 30.01
C GLU A 428 -6.47 4.12 28.85
N LEU A 429 -7.07 4.45 27.69
CA LEU A 429 -6.34 4.98 26.54
C LEU A 429 -5.76 6.37 26.80
N LYS A 430 -6.53 7.25 27.46
CA LYS A 430 -6.06 8.62 27.80
C LYS A 430 -4.87 8.62 28.74
N ASN A 431 -4.78 7.66 29.63
CA ASN A 431 -3.70 7.50 30.58
C ASN A 431 -2.58 6.60 30.04
N ASP A 432 -2.67 6.15 28.78
CA ASP A 432 -1.79 5.14 28.16
C ASP A 432 -1.64 3.91 29.08
N GLU A 433 -2.76 3.40 29.60
CA GLU A 433 -2.81 2.22 30.46
C GLU A 433 -3.16 0.98 29.61
N LYS A 434 -2.81 -0.18 30.16
CA LYS A 434 -3.18 -1.44 29.50
C LYS A 434 -4.69 -1.61 29.47
N VAL A 435 -5.26 -1.83 28.29
CA VAL A 435 -6.69 -2.05 28.10
C VAL A 435 -7.12 -3.32 28.80
N THR A 436 -8.07 -3.20 29.73
CA THR A 436 -8.68 -4.31 30.49
C THR A 436 -10.08 -4.65 30.01
N VAL A 437 -10.72 -3.71 29.31
CA VAL A 437 -12.05 -3.89 28.74
C VAL A 437 -12.01 -4.89 27.59
N SER A 438 -12.94 -5.83 27.57
CA SER A 438 -13.16 -6.72 26.43
C SER A 438 -14.28 -6.19 25.53
N GLY A 439 -14.01 -6.12 24.23
CA GLY A 439 -15.05 -5.94 23.21
C GLY A 439 -15.88 -7.22 23.04
N ASN A 440 -17.11 -7.06 22.60
CA ASN A 440 -18.03 -8.18 22.32
C ASN A 440 -17.67 -8.87 21.00
#